data_a85f69236610825b1346972daf3061d4
#
_entry.id   a85f69236610825b1346972daf3061d4
#
_cell.length_a   1.000
_cell.length_b   1.000
_cell.length_c   1.000
_cell.angle_alpha   90.00
_cell.angle_beta   90.00
_cell.angle_gamma   90.00
#
_symmetry.space_group_name_H-M   'P 1'
#
loop_
_entity.id
_entity.type
_entity.pdbx_description
1 polymer ?
#
loop_
_entity_poly.entity_id
_entity_poly.type
_entity_poly.pdbx_seq_one_letter_code
_entity_poly.pdbx_strand_id
1 'polypeptide(L)'
;AENDRAIAFLDIRPLTVGHTLVVPKTEVDSVFDLDEQDYAAVFDLVRSVAEAQKHEIPCNRVGLSILGFEVPHAHVHVVPLRSEADLNFANPKLQLDAEEMQAIADRLHLALERLV
;
A
#
# COMPACT_ATOMS: atom_id res chain seq x y z
N ALA A 1 8.45 5.13 0.88
CA ALA A 1 9.45 4.09 0.64
C ALA A 1 9.54 3.74 -0.83
N GLU A 2 10.66 3.22 -1.26
CA GLU A 2 10.84 2.83 -2.65
C GLU A 2 11.99 1.83 -2.83
N ASN A 3 11.96 1.13 -3.94
CA ASN A 3 13.12 0.43 -4.49
C ASN A 3 13.44 1.02 -5.88
N ASP A 4 14.28 0.37 -6.66
CA ASP A 4 14.70 0.92 -7.97
C ASP A 4 13.54 1.04 -8.97
N ARG A 5 12.48 0.25 -8.83
CA ARG A 5 11.42 0.13 -9.83
C ARG A 5 10.02 0.41 -9.32
N ALA A 6 9.84 0.56 -8.00
CA ALA A 6 8.53 0.78 -7.40
C ALA A 6 8.60 1.77 -6.24
N ILE A 7 7.47 2.39 -5.94
CA ILE A 7 7.34 3.34 -4.84
C ILE A 7 6.07 3.03 -4.04
N ALA A 8 6.12 3.24 -2.73
CA ALA A 8 5.00 3.05 -1.82
C ALA A 8 4.69 4.34 -1.07
N PHE A 9 3.43 4.66 -0.94
CA PHE A 9 2.95 5.83 -0.20
C PHE A 9 1.55 5.57 0.36
N LEU A 10 1.19 6.32 1.41
CA LEU A 10 -0.13 6.18 2.00
C LEU A 10 -1.22 6.71 1.07
N ASP A 11 -2.35 6.02 1.06
CA ASP A 11 -3.55 6.51 0.39
C ASP A 11 -4.10 7.69 1.20
N ILE A 12 -4.35 8.82 0.56
CA ILE A 12 -4.90 10.02 1.21
C ILE A 12 -6.39 9.85 1.56
N ARG A 13 -7.04 8.85 1.03
CA ARG A 13 -8.43 8.48 1.34
C ARG A 13 -8.47 7.01 1.78
N PRO A 14 -7.89 6.71 2.96
CA PRO A 14 -7.68 5.32 3.35
C PRO A 14 -8.96 4.62 3.78
N LEU A 15 -9.05 3.32 3.45
CA LEU A 15 -10.10 2.45 3.99
C LEU A 15 -9.88 2.16 5.47
N THR A 16 -8.61 1.96 5.85
CA THR A 16 -8.18 1.73 7.22
C THR A 16 -6.90 2.50 7.49
N VAL A 17 -6.53 2.63 8.76
CA VAL A 17 -5.27 3.25 9.14
C VAL A 17 -4.11 2.46 8.53
N GLY A 18 -3.23 3.14 7.82
CA GLY A 18 -2.05 2.52 7.21
C GLY A 18 -2.26 2.00 5.80
N HIS A 19 -3.45 2.15 5.22
CA HIS A 19 -3.74 1.78 3.83
C HIS A 19 -2.69 2.41 2.91
N THR A 20 -1.93 1.59 2.21
CA THR A 20 -0.79 1.99 1.39
C THR A 20 -1.02 1.60 -0.06
N LEU A 21 -0.51 2.42 -0.96
CA LEU A 21 -0.45 2.12 -2.39
C LEU A 21 0.99 1.79 -2.76
N VAL A 22 1.17 0.73 -3.55
CA VAL A 22 2.46 0.39 -4.14
C VAL A 22 2.30 0.50 -5.65
N VAL A 23 3.12 1.32 -6.28
CA VAL A 23 3.03 1.59 -7.71
C VAL A 23 4.37 1.36 -8.39
N PRO A 24 4.38 0.86 -9.64
CA PRO A 24 5.61 0.81 -10.42
C PRO A 24 6.03 2.22 -10.86
N LYS A 25 7.32 2.46 -11.00
CA LYS A 25 7.83 3.71 -11.57
C LYS A 25 7.58 3.78 -13.06
N THR A 26 7.50 2.64 -13.73
CA THR A 26 7.11 2.56 -15.15
C THR A 26 5.62 2.83 -15.27
N GLU A 27 5.25 3.72 -16.19
CA GLU A 27 3.87 4.11 -16.40
C GLU A 27 3.15 3.11 -17.30
N VAL A 28 2.39 2.19 -16.68
CA VAL A 28 1.51 1.24 -17.38
C VAL A 28 0.16 1.25 -16.70
N ASP A 29 -0.89 0.90 -17.43
CA ASP A 29 -2.26 0.91 -16.94
C ASP A 29 -2.53 -0.24 -15.97
N SER A 30 -2.14 -1.45 -16.33
CA SER A 30 -2.39 -2.66 -15.53
C SER A 30 -1.10 -3.26 -14.99
N VAL A 31 -1.15 -3.75 -13.75
CA VAL A 31 -0.06 -4.51 -13.12
C VAL A 31 0.34 -5.71 -14.00
N PHE A 32 -0.62 -6.29 -14.71
CA PHE A 32 -0.35 -7.46 -15.55
C PHE A 32 0.35 -7.13 -16.87
N ASP A 33 0.51 -5.84 -17.19
CA ASP A 33 1.28 -5.37 -18.35
C ASP A 33 2.74 -5.07 -18.01
N LEU A 34 3.12 -5.21 -16.74
CA LEU A 34 4.51 -5.01 -16.31
C LEU A 34 5.42 -6.13 -16.83
N ASP A 35 6.68 -5.80 -17.15
CA ASP A 35 7.67 -6.83 -17.38
C ASP A 35 8.00 -7.58 -16.09
N GLU A 36 8.73 -8.70 -16.19
CA GLU A 36 9.03 -9.54 -15.03
C GLU A 36 9.80 -8.81 -13.94
N GLN A 37 10.73 -7.94 -14.30
CA GLN A 37 11.54 -7.21 -13.34
C GLN A 37 10.73 -6.18 -12.58
N ASP A 38 9.88 -5.43 -13.26
CA ASP A 38 9.00 -4.45 -12.64
C ASP A 38 7.94 -5.13 -11.77
N TYR A 39 7.37 -6.22 -12.27
CA TYR A 39 6.39 -7.03 -11.52
C TYR A 39 7.00 -7.55 -10.21
N ALA A 40 8.19 -8.13 -10.28
CA ALA A 40 8.90 -8.62 -9.10
C ALA A 40 9.20 -7.50 -8.10
N ALA A 41 9.65 -6.35 -8.59
CA ALA A 41 9.98 -5.21 -7.73
C ALA A 41 8.74 -4.66 -7.02
N VAL A 42 7.60 -4.57 -7.72
CA VAL A 42 6.33 -4.15 -7.10
C VAL A 42 5.95 -5.10 -5.97
N PHE A 43 5.95 -6.41 -6.22
CA PHE A 43 5.53 -7.38 -5.21
C PHE A 43 6.54 -7.58 -4.09
N ASP A 44 7.83 -7.38 -4.34
CA ASP A 44 8.82 -7.33 -3.26
C ASP A 44 8.53 -6.17 -2.31
N LEU A 45 8.20 -4.99 -2.85
CA LEU A 45 7.84 -3.84 -2.03
C LEU A 45 6.51 -4.05 -1.31
N VAL A 46 5.53 -4.67 -1.97
CA VAL A 46 4.26 -5.05 -1.34
C VAL A 46 4.50 -5.91 -0.11
N ARG A 47 5.37 -6.92 -0.21
CA ARG A 47 5.71 -7.79 0.93
C ARG A 47 6.31 -6.98 2.07
N SER A 48 7.26 -6.12 1.79
CA SER A 48 7.92 -5.30 2.81
C SER A 48 6.92 -4.36 3.50
N VAL A 49 6.06 -3.72 2.72
CA VAL A 49 5.00 -2.84 3.26
C VAL A 49 4.04 -3.64 4.14
N ALA A 50 3.60 -4.82 3.69
CA ALA A 50 2.70 -5.66 4.47
C ALA A 50 3.31 -6.07 5.81
N GLU A 51 4.59 -6.41 5.82
CA GLU A 51 5.30 -6.75 7.05
C GLU A 51 5.40 -5.56 8.01
N ALA A 52 5.72 -4.38 7.48
CA ALA A 52 5.74 -3.15 8.28
C ALA A 52 4.36 -2.85 8.88
N GLN A 53 3.30 -2.99 8.08
CA GLN A 53 1.93 -2.79 8.56
C GLN A 53 1.57 -3.76 9.68
N LYS A 54 1.94 -5.02 9.56
CA LYS A 54 1.68 -6.03 10.59
C LYS A 54 2.37 -5.71 11.90
N HIS A 55 3.57 -5.12 11.85
CA HIS A 55 4.30 -4.72 13.05
C HIS A 55 3.75 -3.45 13.69
N GLU A 56 3.33 -2.48 12.89
CA GLU A 56 3.04 -1.13 13.39
C GLU A 56 1.56 -0.82 13.51
N ILE A 57 0.69 -1.51 12.78
CA ILE A 57 -0.74 -1.21 12.76
C ILE A 57 -1.51 -2.36 13.40
N PRO A 58 -2.36 -2.09 14.43
CA PRO A 58 -3.23 -3.12 14.98
C PRO A 58 -4.17 -3.66 13.91
N CYS A 59 -3.96 -4.90 13.50
CA CYS A 59 -4.78 -5.55 12.49
C CYS A 59 -4.68 -7.07 12.65
N ASN A 60 -5.64 -7.77 12.08
CA ASN A 60 -5.66 -9.24 12.09
C ASN A 60 -4.93 -9.82 10.88
N ARG A 61 -4.97 -9.08 9.76
CA ARG A 61 -4.39 -9.54 8.50
C ARG A 61 -4.13 -8.33 7.59
N VAL A 62 -3.21 -8.47 6.66
CA VAL A 62 -3.04 -7.51 5.56
C VAL A 62 -3.64 -8.12 4.31
N GLY A 63 -4.48 -7.37 3.62
CA GLY A 63 -5.08 -7.77 2.36
C GLY A 63 -4.60 -6.92 1.20
N LEU A 64 -4.76 -7.44 0.00
CA LEU A 64 -4.39 -6.76 -1.24
C LEU A 64 -5.62 -6.61 -2.14
N SER A 65 -5.64 -5.51 -2.91
CA SER A 65 -6.60 -5.32 -3.99
C SER A 65 -5.94 -4.62 -5.16
N ILE A 66 -6.25 -5.07 -6.37
CA ILE A 66 -5.72 -4.50 -7.61
C ILE A 66 -6.91 -4.31 -8.56
N LEU A 67 -7.35 -3.07 -8.73
CA LEU A 67 -8.56 -2.77 -9.51
C LEU A 67 -8.26 -1.93 -10.76
N GLY A 68 -7.82 -0.68 -10.61
CA GLY A 68 -7.37 0.14 -11.72
C GLY A 68 -8.45 0.80 -12.56
N PHE A 69 -9.68 0.93 -12.03
CA PHE A 69 -10.77 1.56 -12.81
C PHE A 69 -10.70 3.08 -12.85
N GLU A 70 -10.22 3.72 -11.78
CA GLU A 70 -10.26 5.18 -11.66
C GLU A 70 -8.99 5.87 -12.15
N VAL A 71 -7.83 5.26 -11.89
CA VAL A 71 -6.53 5.83 -12.23
C VAL A 71 -5.81 4.92 -13.21
N PRO A 72 -5.45 5.42 -14.43
CA PRO A 72 -4.80 4.59 -15.44
C PRO A 72 -3.27 4.45 -15.19
N HIS A 73 -2.89 4.16 -13.98
CA HIS A 73 -1.53 3.83 -13.59
C HIS A 73 -1.60 2.66 -12.63
N ALA A 74 -0.94 1.57 -12.94
CA ALA A 74 -0.97 0.34 -12.16
C ALA A 74 -0.66 0.61 -10.69
N HIS A 75 -1.47 0.06 -9.79
CA HIS A 75 -1.26 0.21 -8.36
C HIS A 75 -1.84 -0.97 -7.59
N VAL A 76 -1.19 -1.30 -6.48
CA VAL A 76 -1.62 -2.36 -5.57
C VAL A 76 -2.00 -1.72 -4.25
N HIS A 77 -3.24 -1.95 -3.82
CA HIS A 77 -3.69 -1.56 -2.48
C HIS A 77 -3.19 -2.59 -1.46
N VAL A 78 -2.50 -2.12 -0.43
CA VAL A 78 -2.01 -2.95 0.68
C VAL A 78 -2.69 -2.41 1.94
N VAL A 79 -3.61 -3.19 2.51
CA VAL A 79 -4.57 -2.68 3.48
C VAL A 79 -4.55 -3.52 4.76
N PRO A 80 -4.24 -2.91 5.92
CA PRO A 80 -4.41 -3.59 7.20
C PRO A 80 -5.89 -3.84 7.48
N LEU A 81 -6.26 -5.08 7.80
CA LEU A 81 -7.65 -5.50 7.95
C LEU A 81 -7.91 -6.10 9.32
N ARG A 82 -9.08 -5.80 9.88
CA ARG A 82 -9.62 -6.52 11.04
C ARG A 82 -10.60 -7.61 10.59
N SER A 83 -11.29 -7.38 9.46
CA SER A 83 -12.20 -8.34 8.86
C SER A 83 -12.24 -8.15 7.33
N GLU A 84 -12.82 -9.10 6.62
CA GLU A 84 -13.00 -9.00 5.17
C GLU A 84 -13.81 -7.76 4.76
N ALA A 85 -14.76 -7.35 5.59
CA ALA A 85 -15.61 -6.19 5.31
C ALA A 85 -14.82 -4.89 5.18
N ASP A 86 -13.63 -4.81 5.77
CA ASP A 86 -12.77 -3.63 5.69
C ASP A 86 -12.21 -3.39 4.28
N LEU A 87 -12.07 -4.45 3.48
CA LEU A 87 -11.59 -4.34 2.11
C LEU A 87 -12.76 -4.19 1.13
N ASN A 88 -13.52 -3.14 1.32
CA ASN A 88 -14.65 -2.80 0.47
C ASN A 88 -14.58 -1.31 0.16
N PHE A 89 -14.34 -0.98 -1.11
CA PHE A 89 -14.16 0.40 -1.54
C PHE A 89 -15.45 1.23 -1.49
N ALA A 90 -16.59 0.60 -1.24
CA ALA A 90 -17.85 1.29 -0.96
C ALA A 90 -17.94 1.81 0.47
N ASN A 91 -17.06 1.32 1.37
CA ASN A 91 -17.02 1.82 2.75
C ASN A 91 -16.62 3.29 2.79
N PRO A 92 -17.12 4.06 3.78
CA PRO A 92 -16.65 5.43 3.99
C PRO A 92 -15.14 5.44 4.21
N LYS A 93 -14.46 6.42 3.58
CA LYS A 93 -13.02 6.59 3.75
C LYS A 93 -12.75 7.34 5.06
N LEU A 94 -11.64 6.98 5.72
CA LEU A 94 -11.21 7.69 6.92
C LEU A 94 -10.77 9.10 6.55
N GLN A 95 -11.02 10.04 7.47
CA GLN A 95 -10.55 11.42 7.33
C GLN A 95 -9.50 11.66 8.41
N LEU A 96 -8.25 11.52 8.04
CA LEU A 96 -7.09 11.75 8.90
C LEU A 96 -6.45 13.07 8.51
N ASP A 97 -6.04 13.86 9.51
CA ASP A 97 -5.34 15.10 9.20
C ASP A 97 -3.89 14.85 8.80
N ALA A 98 -3.21 15.91 8.34
CA ALA A 98 -1.85 15.79 7.83
C ALA A 98 -0.86 15.28 8.90
N GLU A 99 -1.05 15.68 10.15
CA GLU A 99 -0.18 15.24 11.25
C GLU A 99 -0.35 13.76 11.54
N GLU A 100 -1.60 13.28 11.57
CA GLU A 100 -1.91 11.86 11.77
C GLU A 100 -1.34 11.03 10.63
N MET A 101 -1.52 11.46 9.38
CA MET A 101 -0.97 10.78 8.21
C MET A 101 0.54 10.72 8.25
N GLN A 102 1.19 11.83 8.63
CA GLN A 102 2.65 11.87 8.72
C GLN A 102 3.18 10.94 9.81
N ALA A 103 2.51 10.89 10.96
CA ALA A 103 2.91 10.00 12.05
C ALA A 103 2.81 8.52 11.64
N ILE A 104 1.76 8.14 10.90
CA ILE A 104 1.61 6.79 10.36
C ILE A 104 2.71 6.48 9.35
N ALA A 105 2.97 7.41 8.43
CA ALA A 105 4.02 7.26 7.43
C ALA A 105 5.39 7.07 8.07
N ASP A 106 5.71 7.86 9.09
CA ASP A 106 6.98 7.78 9.81
C ASP A 106 7.15 6.42 10.51
N ARG A 107 6.11 5.94 11.16
CA ARG A 107 6.13 4.63 11.83
C ARG A 107 6.38 3.49 10.84
N LEU A 108 5.67 3.51 9.72
CA LEU A 108 5.82 2.49 8.68
C LEU A 108 7.20 2.57 8.03
N HIS A 109 7.69 3.77 7.79
CA HIS A 109 9.02 3.97 7.21
C HIS A 109 10.13 3.41 8.09
N LEU A 110 10.06 3.68 9.41
CA LEU A 110 11.03 3.13 10.37
C LEU A 110 10.97 1.60 10.42
N ALA A 111 9.77 1.03 10.37
CA ALA A 111 9.61 -0.42 10.34
C ALA A 111 10.20 -1.03 9.08
N LEU A 112 10.00 -0.37 7.92
CA LEU A 112 10.60 -0.81 6.66
C LEU A 112 12.12 -0.83 6.72
N GLU A 113 12.74 0.18 7.32
CA GLU A 113 14.20 0.24 7.46
C GLU A 113 14.74 -0.92 8.30
N ARG A 114 14.00 -1.36 9.32
CA ARG A 114 14.41 -2.48 10.18
C ARG A 114 14.29 -3.84 9.50
N LEU A 115 13.43 -3.94 8.48
CA LEU A 115 13.16 -5.20 7.78
C LEU A 115 14.10 -5.45 6.60
N VAL A 116 14.90 -4.46 6.24
CA VAL A 116 15.85 -4.55 5.11
C VAL A 116 17.16 -5.16 5.53
#